data_dfe3a6231089c04c9f4eb112d5c1ed58
#
_entry.id   dfe3a6231089c04c9f4eb112d5c1ed58
#
_cell.length_a   1.000
_cell.length_b   1.000
_cell.length_c   1.000
_cell.angle_alpha   90.00
_cell.angle_beta   90.00
_cell.angle_gamma   90.00
#
_symmetry.space_group_name_H-M   'P 1'
#
loop_
_entity.id
_entity.type
_entity.pdbx_description
1 polymer ?
#
loop_
_entity_poly.entity_id
_entity_poly.type
_entity_poly.pdbx_seq_one_letter_code
_entity_poly.pdbx_strand_id
1 'polypeptide(L)'
;ASQGFMELAPPVLNSPASGSSARPFITHHNTLDIDMYLRIATELHLKMCIVGGLERVYEIGRLFRNEGMDPMHNPEFTTIEIYQAYTDLRGMMDLCETLFSRCCQLVNGTTRIQYQGMDIDLTAPFARLPMNEAVKQYTGKDIYGCGSDEEARAIAKELGVELKDKTASNGKALAELF
;
A
#
# COMPACT_ATOMS: atom_id res chain seq x y z
N ALA A 1 -5.93 -2.20 19.13
CA ALA A 1 -6.48 -1.88 20.46
C ALA A 1 -5.39 -1.70 21.53
N SER A 2 -4.41 -2.60 21.69
CA SER A 2 -3.39 -2.51 22.75
C SER A 2 -2.46 -1.29 22.69
N GLN A 3 -2.40 -0.61 21.55
CA GLN A 3 -1.60 0.61 21.34
C GLN A 3 -2.46 1.89 21.26
N GLY A 4 -3.70 1.85 21.76
CA GLY A 4 -4.61 2.98 21.76
C GLY A 4 -5.30 3.25 20.42
N PHE A 5 -5.23 2.34 19.45
CA PHE A 5 -5.97 2.46 18.21
C PHE A 5 -7.44 2.04 18.39
N MET A 6 -8.34 2.84 17.84
CA MET A 6 -9.78 2.56 17.77
C MET A 6 -10.10 1.89 16.42
N GLU A 7 -10.78 0.75 16.47
CA GLU A 7 -11.33 0.10 15.28
C GLU A 7 -12.60 0.82 14.83
N LEU A 8 -12.68 1.11 13.54
CA LEU A 8 -13.81 1.77 12.92
C LEU A 8 -14.41 0.88 11.83
N ALA A 9 -15.68 1.10 11.52
CA ALA A 9 -16.40 0.43 10.44
C ALA A 9 -17.07 1.48 9.52
N PRO A 10 -16.32 2.16 8.67
CA PRO A 10 -16.87 3.09 7.69
C PRO A 10 -17.83 2.42 6.70
N PRO A 11 -18.74 3.19 6.08
CA PRO A 11 -19.70 2.66 5.11
C PRO A 11 -19.02 1.96 3.92
N VAL A 12 -19.63 0.85 3.48
CA VAL A 12 -19.23 0.13 2.27
C VAL A 12 -19.80 0.82 1.02
N LEU A 13 -21.01 1.37 1.11
CA LEU A 13 -21.65 2.13 0.03
C LEU A 13 -21.34 3.62 0.19
N ASN A 14 -20.81 4.23 -0.88
CA ASN A 14 -20.42 5.64 -0.92
C ASN A 14 -21.15 6.38 -2.05
N SER A 15 -21.40 7.66 -1.86
CA SER A 15 -22.00 8.52 -2.89
C SER A 15 -20.98 8.84 -4.00
N PRO A 16 -19.76 9.38 -3.77
CA PRO A 16 -18.69 9.36 -4.76
C PRO A 16 -17.71 8.23 -4.47
N ALA A 17 -17.12 7.63 -5.52
CA ALA A 17 -15.92 6.81 -5.37
C ALA A 17 -14.72 7.72 -5.05
N SER A 18 -13.98 7.41 -3.99
CA SER A 18 -12.87 8.26 -3.54
C SER A 18 -11.80 7.47 -2.78
N GLY A 19 -10.61 8.08 -2.62
CA GLY A 19 -9.49 7.50 -1.86
C GLY A 19 -8.55 6.63 -2.68
N SER A 20 -8.82 6.40 -3.98
CA SER A 20 -7.94 5.64 -4.88
C SER A 20 -8.28 5.98 -6.34
N SER A 21 -7.38 5.65 -7.26
CA SER A 21 -7.61 5.74 -8.71
C SER A 21 -8.22 4.46 -9.32
N ALA A 22 -8.61 3.49 -8.49
CA ALA A 22 -9.21 2.24 -8.93
C ALA A 22 -10.62 2.43 -9.48
N ARG A 23 -11.05 1.52 -10.39
CA ARG A 23 -12.41 1.53 -10.93
C ARG A 23 -13.40 0.94 -9.90
N PRO A 24 -14.49 1.66 -9.54
CA PRO A 24 -15.47 1.15 -8.59
C PRO A 24 -16.48 0.19 -9.23
N PHE A 25 -17.11 -0.66 -8.41
CA PHE A 25 -18.41 -1.24 -8.73
C PHE A 25 -19.52 -0.23 -8.45
N ILE A 26 -20.46 -0.11 -9.37
CA ILE A 26 -21.58 0.84 -9.29
C ILE A 26 -22.86 0.05 -9.02
N THR A 27 -23.69 0.55 -8.11
CA THR A 27 -25.02 0.04 -7.82
C THR A 27 -26.01 1.20 -7.75
N HIS A 28 -27.33 0.92 -7.78
CA HIS A 28 -28.36 1.93 -7.76
C HIS A 28 -29.18 1.85 -6.46
N HIS A 29 -29.41 3.00 -5.82
CA HIS A 29 -30.26 3.13 -4.65
C HIS A 29 -31.69 3.47 -5.10
N ASN A 30 -32.59 2.49 -5.20
CA ASN A 30 -33.90 2.61 -5.80
C ASN A 30 -34.80 3.71 -5.17
N THR A 31 -34.77 3.89 -3.84
CA THR A 31 -35.62 4.87 -3.15
C THR A 31 -35.14 6.31 -3.36
N LEU A 32 -33.82 6.52 -3.45
CA LEU A 32 -33.24 7.85 -3.64
C LEU A 32 -32.98 8.19 -5.11
N ASP A 33 -33.15 7.21 -6.01
CA ASP A 33 -32.89 7.34 -7.43
C ASP A 33 -31.47 7.89 -7.73
N ILE A 34 -30.46 7.35 -7.04
CA ILE A 34 -29.07 7.76 -7.19
C ILE A 34 -28.14 6.56 -7.37
N ASP A 35 -27.05 6.75 -8.11
CA ASP A 35 -25.98 5.77 -8.17
C ASP A 35 -25.12 5.84 -6.92
N MET A 36 -24.77 4.67 -6.41
CA MET A 36 -23.85 4.48 -5.31
C MET A 36 -22.70 3.56 -5.71
N TYR A 37 -21.60 3.66 -4.98
CA TYR A 37 -20.36 2.99 -5.30
C TYR A 37 -19.92 2.10 -4.16
N LEU A 38 -19.52 0.86 -4.45
CA LEU A 38 -18.80 0.06 -3.48
C LEU A 38 -17.43 0.69 -3.25
N ARG A 39 -17.02 0.81 -2.01
CA ARG A 39 -15.78 1.49 -1.61
C ARG A 39 -14.55 0.83 -2.20
N ILE A 40 -13.64 1.62 -2.73
CA ILE A 40 -12.34 1.21 -3.28
C ILE A 40 -11.18 1.45 -2.29
N ALA A 41 -11.41 2.24 -1.25
CA ALA A 41 -10.52 2.57 -0.15
C ALA A 41 -11.33 3.09 1.05
N THR A 42 -10.76 3.05 2.25
CA THR A 42 -11.34 3.61 3.48
C THR A 42 -10.68 4.91 3.92
N GLU A 43 -9.68 5.35 3.17
CA GLU A 43 -8.81 6.50 3.45
C GLU A 43 -9.55 7.75 3.89
N LEU A 44 -10.53 8.21 3.09
CA LEU A 44 -11.22 9.48 3.38
C LEU A 44 -11.99 9.42 4.71
N HIS A 45 -12.70 8.34 4.97
CA HIS A 45 -13.47 8.17 6.19
C HIS A 45 -12.57 8.16 7.43
N LEU A 46 -11.44 7.44 7.37
CA LEU A 46 -10.49 7.38 8.47
C LEU A 46 -9.81 8.73 8.69
N LYS A 47 -9.46 9.47 7.62
CA LYS A 47 -8.95 10.84 7.72
C LYS A 47 -9.99 11.82 8.28
N MET A 48 -11.25 11.70 7.92
CA MET A 48 -12.33 12.50 8.53
C MET A 48 -12.44 12.25 10.04
N CYS A 49 -12.27 11.00 10.48
CA CYS A 49 -12.23 10.67 11.90
C CYS A 49 -11.02 11.29 12.62
N ILE A 50 -9.84 11.32 11.97
CA ILE A 50 -8.67 12.04 12.50
C ILE A 50 -8.97 13.55 12.65
N VAL A 51 -9.56 14.18 11.63
CA VAL A 51 -9.99 15.59 11.70
C VAL A 51 -11.02 15.81 12.79
N GLY A 52 -11.90 14.84 13.03
CA GLY A 52 -12.89 14.83 14.11
C GLY A 52 -12.32 14.61 15.52
N GLY A 53 -10.99 14.44 15.66
CA GLY A 53 -10.29 14.32 16.94
C GLY A 53 -9.97 12.90 17.40
N LEU A 54 -10.19 11.87 16.57
CA LEU A 54 -9.76 10.51 16.86
C LEU A 54 -8.31 10.31 16.41
N GLU A 55 -7.36 10.45 17.33
CA GLU A 55 -5.94 10.50 16.99
C GLU A 55 -5.35 9.20 16.42
N ARG A 56 -5.96 8.03 16.70
CA ARG A 56 -5.46 6.72 16.26
C ARG A 56 -6.63 5.84 15.86
N VAL A 57 -6.74 5.57 14.58
CA VAL A 57 -7.84 4.78 14.01
C VAL A 57 -7.33 3.72 13.05
N TYR A 58 -8.08 2.63 12.92
CA TYR A 58 -7.86 1.63 11.90
C TYR A 58 -9.17 0.97 11.50
N GLU A 59 -9.17 0.35 10.34
CA GLU A 59 -10.19 -0.56 9.88
C GLU A 59 -9.56 -1.82 9.30
N ILE A 60 -10.17 -2.96 9.57
CA ILE A 60 -9.93 -4.21 8.84
C ILE A 60 -11.21 -4.53 8.09
N GLY A 61 -11.21 -4.36 6.76
CA GLY A 61 -12.44 -4.47 5.99
C GLY A 61 -12.25 -4.85 4.54
N ARG A 62 -13.38 -5.08 3.87
CA ARG A 62 -13.43 -5.41 2.44
C ARG A 62 -13.38 -4.16 1.59
N LEU A 63 -12.55 -4.22 0.54
CA LEU A 63 -12.50 -3.26 -0.55
C LEU A 63 -12.89 -3.93 -1.86
N PHE A 64 -13.36 -3.12 -2.80
CA PHE A 64 -13.91 -3.59 -4.06
C PHE A 64 -13.31 -2.78 -5.22
N ARG A 65 -12.64 -3.45 -6.14
CA ARG A 65 -12.04 -2.82 -7.34
C ARG A 65 -12.47 -3.59 -8.58
N ASN A 66 -13.22 -2.92 -9.46
CA ASN A 66 -13.73 -3.50 -10.70
C ASN A 66 -12.66 -3.46 -11.79
N GLU A 67 -11.60 -4.22 -11.58
CA GLU A 67 -10.42 -4.31 -12.44
C GLU A 67 -10.17 -5.77 -12.85
N GLY A 68 -9.07 -5.99 -13.58
CA GLY A 68 -8.68 -7.35 -13.98
C GLY A 68 -8.45 -8.28 -12.78
N MET A 69 -8.63 -9.57 -12.99
CA MET A 69 -8.42 -10.61 -11.99
C MET A 69 -7.24 -11.48 -12.41
N ASP A 70 -6.31 -11.72 -11.48
CA ASP A 70 -5.16 -12.60 -11.63
C ASP A 70 -4.88 -13.35 -10.29
N PRO A 71 -3.87 -14.22 -10.21
CA PRO A 71 -3.57 -14.95 -8.98
C PRO A 71 -3.25 -14.07 -7.76
N MET A 72 -2.88 -12.80 -7.97
CA MET A 72 -2.54 -11.85 -6.91
C MET A 72 -3.59 -10.75 -6.70
N HIS A 73 -4.54 -10.61 -7.62
CA HIS A 73 -5.55 -9.54 -7.57
C HIS A 73 -6.95 -10.10 -7.69
N ASN A 74 -7.74 -9.92 -6.64
CA ASN A 74 -9.17 -10.19 -6.61
C ASN A 74 -9.95 -8.87 -6.62
N PRO A 75 -11.14 -8.83 -7.26
CA PRO A 75 -11.99 -7.64 -7.24
C PRO A 75 -12.55 -7.31 -5.85
N GLU A 76 -12.58 -8.28 -4.96
CA GLU A 76 -12.93 -8.14 -3.55
C GLU A 76 -11.79 -8.69 -2.69
N PHE A 77 -11.26 -7.88 -1.78
CA PHE A 77 -10.15 -8.27 -0.92
C PHE A 77 -10.21 -7.56 0.43
N THR A 78 -9.58 -8.17 1.44
CA THR A 78 -9.49 -7.57 2.78
C THR A 78 -8.20 -6.79 2.92
N THR A 79 -8.29 -5.59 3.46
CA THR A 79 -7.14 -4.77 3.82
C THR A 79 -7.23 -4.32 5.27
N ILE A 80 -6.09 -3.90 5.82
CA ILE A 80 -6.02 -3.06 7.01
C ILE A 80 -5.50 -1.70 6.60
N GLU A 81 -6.22 -0.64 6.96
CA GLU A 81 -5.75 0.74 6.87
C GLU A 81 -5.64 1.35 8.26
N ILE A 82 -4.53 2.05 8.51
CA ILE A 82 -4.20 2.60 9.84
C ILE A 82 -3.80 4.06 9.68
N TYR A 83 -4.39 4.93 10.49
CA TYR A 83 -4.09 6.35 10.52
C TYR A 83 -3.78 6.81 11.93
N GLN A 84 -2.74 7.61 12.08
CA GLN A 84 -2.32 8.18 13.36
C GLN A 84 -1.96 9.65 13.19
N ALA A 85 -2.56 10.51 14.00
CA ALA A 85 -2.17 11.91 14.11
C ALA A 85 -0.83 12.06 14.84
N TYR A 86 -0.15 13.19 14.61
CA TYR A 86 1.09 13.59 15.29
C TYR A 86 2.23 12.56 15.18
N THR A 87 2.29 11.83 14.06
CA THR A 87 3.38 10.92 13.72
C THR A 87 3.98 11.27 12.37
N ASP A 88 5.14 10.71 12.07
CA ASP A 88 5.83 10.88 10.80
C ASP A 88 6.03 9.52 10.10
N LEU A 89 6.75 9.54 8.97
CA LEU A 89 7.09 8.33 8.22
C LEU A 89 7.81 7.29 9.10
N ARG A 90 8.72 7.73 9.97
CA ARG A 90 9.48 6.81 10.83
C ARG A 90 8.58 6.14 11.85
N GLY A 91 7.71 6.90 12.51
CA GLY A 91 6.73 6.35 13.44
C GLY A 91 5.78 5.34 12.79
N MET A 92 5.37 5.57 11.54
CA MET A 92 4.56 4.61 10.80
C MET A 92 5.35 3.36 10.36
N MET A 93 6.62 3.49 10.03
CA MET A 93 7.52 2.35 9.79
C MET A 93 7.66 1.48 11.05
N ASP A 94 7.90 2.11 12.21
CA ASP A 94 8.04 1.41 13.49
C ASP A 94 6.74 0.70 13.89
N LEU A 95 5.59 1.31 13.62
CA LEU A 95 4.28 0.69 13.81
C LEU A 95 4.12 -0.54 12.92
N CYS A 96 4.46 -0.42 11.64
CA CYS A 96 4.36 -1.49 10.65
C CYS A 96 5.23 -2.69 11.04
N GLU A 97 6.51 -2.49 11.31
CA GLU A 97 7.41 -3.59 11.69
C GLU A 97 7.01 -4.24 13.02
N THR A 98 6.53 -3.44 13.99
CA THR A 98 5.99 -3.96 15.25
C THR A 98 4.77 -4.85 14.99
N LEU A 99 3.87 -4.43 14.09
CA LEU A 99 2.68 -5.20 13.72
C LEU A 99 3.07 -6.55 13.12
N PHE A 100 3.96 -6.57 12.13
CA PHE A 100 4.43 -7.80 11.48
C PHE A 100 5.14 -8.74 12.46
N SER A 101 6.09 -8.23 13.26
CA SER A 101 6.80 -9.02 14.28
C SER A 101 5.84 -9.65 15.28
N ARG A 102 4.89 -8.86 15.81
CA ARG A 102 3.92 -9.38 16.80
C ARG A 102 2.96 -10.38 16.20
N CYS A 103 2.45 -10.14 15.00
CA CYS A 103 1.57 -11.10 14.32
C CYS A 103 2.31 -12.42 14.07
N CYS A 104 3.54 -12.36 13.58
CA CYS A 104 4.36 -13.55 13.37
C CYS A 104 4.60 -14.32 14.67
N GLN A 105 5.00 -13.62 15.73
CA GLN A 105 5.22 -14.23 17.05
C GLN A 105 3.95 -14.86 17.62
N LEU A 106 2.79 -14.24 17.45
CA LEU A 106 1.51 -14.76 17.97
C LEU A 106 1.03 -16.00 17.20
N VAL A 107 1.22 -16.02 15.90
CA VAL A 107 0.73 -17.09 15.02
C VAL A 107 1.70 -18.29 15.02
N ASN A 108 3.00 -18.02 14.95
CA ASN A 108 4.02 -19.06 14.73
C ASN A 108 4.86 -19.37 15.98
N GLY A 109 4.71 -18.62 17.08
CA GLY A 109 5.54 -18.76 18.27
C GLY A 109 6.98 -18.25 18.11
N THR A 110 7.32 -17.70 16.94
CA THR A 110 8.64 -17.17 16.59
C THR A 110 8.50 -16.07 15.55
N THR A 111 9.51 -15.19 15.42
CA THR A 111 9.61 -14.19 14.36
C THR A 111 10.37 -14.68 13.12
N ARG A 112 10.95 -15.88 13.20
CA ARG A 112 11.67 -16.53 12.10
C ARG A 112 10.85 -17.67 11.54
N ILE A 113 10.51 -17.59 10.27
CA ILE A 113 9.64 -18.55 9.58
C ILE A 113 10.26 -19.02 8.27
N GLN A 114 9.80 -20.16 7.78
CA GLN A 114 10.05 -20.60 6.40
C GLN A 114 8.79 -20.39 5.57
N TYR A 115 8.95 -19.78 4.41
CA TYR A 115 7.88 -19.61 3.45
C TYR A 115 8.38 -19.91 2.03
N GLN A 116 7.76 -20.85 1.35
CA GLN A 116 8.14 -21.32 0.00
C GLN A 116 9.63 -21.67 -0.13
N GLY A 117 10.21 -22.27 0.91
CA GLY A 117 11.61 -22.68 0.94
C GLY A 117 12.61 -21.57 1.28
N MET A 118 12.13 -20.36 1.57
CA MET A 118 12.96 -19.23 2.00
C MET A 118 12.84 -19.01 3.51
N ASP A 119 13.96 -18.74 4.15
CA ASP A 119 14.00 -18.30 5.55
C ASP A 119 13.69 -16.80 5.60
N ILE A 120 12.67 -16.44 6.37
CA ILE A 120 12.23 -15.05 6.55
C ILE A 120 12.37 -14.68 8.04
N ASP A 121 13.11 -13.62 8.32
CA ASP A 121 13.26 -13.06 9.66
C ASP A 121 12.43 -11.77 9.78
N LEU A 122 11.32 -11.84 10.55
CA LEU A 122 10.43 -10.72 10.86
C LEU A 122 10.74 -10.11 12.24
N THR A 123 11.97 -10.28 12.73
CA THR A 123 12.43 -9.64 13.97
C THR A 123 12.69 -8.15 13.72
N ALA A 124 12.01 -7.29 14.47
CA ALA A 124 12.27 -5.84 14.42
C ALA A 124 13.63 -5.51 15.09
N PRO A 125 14.33 -4.43 14.66
CA PRO A 125 13.95 -3.48 13.59
C PRO A 125 14.23 -4.01 12.19
N PHE A 126 13.37 -3.65 11.23
CA PHE A 126 13.59 -3.97 9.82
C PHE A 126 14.61 -3.04 9.18
N ALA A 127 15.27 -3.51 8.12
CA ALA A 127 16.17 -2.69 7.34
C ALA A 127 15.44 -1.49 6.72
N ARG A 128 16.04 -0.32 6.77
CA ARG A 128 15.55 0.91 6.14
C ARG A 128 16.31 1.11 4.83
N LEU A 129 15.71 0.74 3.72
CA LEU A 129 16.33 0.79 2.41
C LEU A 129 15.51 1.69 1.48
N PRO A 130 16.00 2.91 1.14
CA PRO A 130 15.37 3.76 0.14
C PRO A 130 15.30 3.07 -1.22
N MET A 131 14.23 3.32 -1.98
CA MET A 131 13.96 2.69 -3.28
C MET A 131 15.14 2.84 -4.27
N ASN A 132 15.71 4.05 -4.39
CA ASN A 132 16.86 4.31 -5.24
C ASN A 132 18.11 3.52 -4.80
N GLU A 133 18.34 3.40 -3.50
CA GLU A 133 19.46 2.61 -2.96
C GLU A 133 19.22 1.11 -3.18
N ALA A 134 17.98 0.63 -3.06
CA ALA A 134 17.64 -0.75 -3.35
C ALA A 134 17.94 -1.08 -4.82
N VAL A 135 17.43 -0.29 -5.77
CA VAL A 135 17.70 -0.49 -7.20
C VAL A 135 19.21 -0.46 -7.47
N LYS A 136 19.93 0.51 -6.92
CA LYS A 136 21.40 0.60 -7.08
C LYS A 136 22.12 -0.62 -6.49
N GLN A 137 21.72 -1.09 -5.32
CA GLN A 137 22.32 -2.25 -4.66
C GLN A 137 22.14 -3.54 -5.47
N TYR A 138 20.96 -3.77 -6.04
CA TYR A 138 20.64 -5.01 -6.74
C TYR A 138 21.02 -5.00 -8.22
N THR A 139 21.04 -3.84 -8.86
CA THR A 139 21.34 -3.71 -10.31
C THR A 139 22.72 -3.14 -10.61
N GLY A 140 23.37 -2.50 -9.63
CA GLY A 140 24.60 -1.74 -9.82
C GLY A 140 24.42 -0.40 -10.56
N LYS A 141 23.18 -0.01 -10.89
CA LYS A 141 22.87 1.20 -11.66
C LYS A 141 22.21 2.27 -10.78
N ASP A 142 22.68 3.51 -10.91
CA ASP A 142 22.12 4.67 -10.23
C ASP A 142 21.14 5.41 -11.16
N ILE A 143 19.87 5.03 -11.08
CA ILE A 143 18.79 5.63 -11.88
C ILE A 143 18.44 7.03 -11.37
N TYR A 144 18.45 7.22 -10.05
CA TYR A 144 18.08 8.50 -9.46
C TYR A 144 19.13 9.60 -9.74
N GLY A 145 20.39 9.22 -9.80
CA GLY A 145 21.50 10.12 -10.09
C GLY A 145 21.79 10.34 -11.58
N CYS A 146 21.03 9.72 -12.49
CA CYS A 146 21.22 9.94 -13.93
C CYS A 146 20.83 11.36 -14.37
N GLY A 147 21.48 11.86 -15.43
CA GLY A 147 21.38 13.26 -15.86
C GLY A 147 20.08 13.61 -16.59
N SER A 148 19.33 12.61 -17.09
CA SER A 148 18.10 12.84 -17.86
C SER A 148 17.12 11.66 -17.79
N ASP A 149 15.87 11.93 -18.17
CA ASP A 149 14.83 10.89 -18.29
C ASP A 149 15.18 9.89 -19.42
N GLU A 150 15.86 10.32 -20.48
CA GLU A 150 16.34 9.48 -21.57
C GLU A 150 17.36 8.46 -21.07
N GLU A 151 18.29 8.89 -20.24
CA GLU A 151 19.30 8.02 -19.62
C GLU A 151 18.67 7.01 -18.69
N ALA A 152 17.70 7.43 -17.87
CA ALA A 152 16.94 6.53 -16.99
C ALA A 152 16.22 5.43 -17.80
N ARG A 153 15.58 5.79 -18.90
CA ARG A 153 14.92 4.83 -19.81
C ARG A 153 15.92 3.89 -20.49
N ALA A 154 17.08 4.39 -20.87
CA ALA A 154 18.13 3.56 -21.46
C ALA A 154 18.67 2.52 -20.46
N ILE A 155 18.87 2.91 -19.21
CA ILE A 155 19.27 2.00 -18.12
C ILE A 155 18.20 0.95 -17.85
N ALA A 156 16.91 1.33 -17.79
CA ALA A 156 15.82 0.38 -17.60
C ALA A 156 15.80 -0.68 -18.72
N LYS A 157 15.96 -0.24 -19.96
CA LYS A 157 16.08 -1.14 -21.14
C LYS A 157 17.30 -2.06 -21.07
N GLU A 158 18.45 -1.55 -20.65
CA GLU A 158 19.68 -2.36 -20.45
C GLU A 158 19.44 -3.47 -19.41
N LEU A 159 18.68 -3.18 -18.37
CA LEU A 159 18.30 -4.13 -17.33
C LEU A 159 17.16 -5.09 -17.74
N GLY A 160 16.67 -4.99 -18.98
CA GLY A 160 15.65 -5.87 -19.53
C GLY A 160 14.21 -5.53 -19.09
N VAL A 161 14.00 -4.33 -18.52
CA VAL A 161 12.67 -3.87 -18.09
C VAL A 161 12.04 -3.04 -19.20
N GLU A 162 10.91 -3.51 -19.74
CA GLU A 162 10.06 -2.74 -20.66
C GLU A 162 9.17 -1.78 -19.87
N LEU A 163 9.47 -0.49 -19.98
CA LEU A 163 8.64 0.55 -19.35
C LEU A 163 7.28 0.64 -20.09
N LYS A 164 6.19 0.62 -19.32
CA LYS A 164 4.82 0.76 -19.83
C LYS A 164 4.62 2.08 -20.57
N ASP A 165 5.30 3.13 -20.12
CA ASP A 165 5.28 4.46 -20.72
C ASP A 165 6.66 4.76 -21.34
N LYS A 166 6.68 4.89 -22.67
CA LYS A 166 7.90 5.22 -23.43
C LYS A 166 8.43 6.64 -23.15
N THR A 167 7.63 7.47 -22.50
CA THR A 167 7.99 8.83 -22.09
C THR A 167 8.19 8.94 -20.58
N ALA A 168 8.33 7.79 -19.89
CA ALA A 168 8.48 7.73 -18.46
C ALA A 168 9.60 8.65 -17.96
N SER A 169 9.29 9.41 -16.92
CA SER A 169 10.29 10.19 -16.19
C SER A 169 11.25 9.27 -15.41
N ASN A 170 12.37 9.82 -14.98
CA ASN A 170 13.33 9.15 -14.10
C ASN A 170 12.65 8.47 -12.89
N GLY A 171 11.75 9.19 -12.19
CA GLY A 171 11.01 8.63 -11.05
C GLY A 171 10.08 7.46 -11.43
N LYS A 172 9.44 7.51 -12.61
CA LYS A 172 8.66 6.39 -13.13
C LYS A 172 9.53 5.18 -13.49
N ALA A 173 10.66 5.43 -14.17
CA ALA A 173 11.60 4.37 -14.50
C ALA A 173 12.14 3.69 -13.23
N LEU A 174 12.47 4.46 -12.20
CA LEU A 174 12.89 3.94 -10.90
C LEU A 174 11.80 3.07 -10.26
N ALA A 175 10.54 3.51 -10.29
CA ALA A 175 9.42 2.77 -9.71
C ALA A 175 9.11 1.45 -10.45
N GLU A 176 9.34 1.37 -11.77
CA GLU A 176 9.14 0.13 -12.53
C GLU A 176 10.34 -0.84 -12.42
N LEU A 177 11.49 -0.35 -11.99
CA LEU A 177 12.69 -1.17 -11.70
C LEU A 177 12.72 -1.73 -10.29
N PHE A 178 12.03 -1.09 -9.35
CA PHE A 178 11.88 -1.52 -7.96
C PHE A 178 10.83 -2.63 -7.82
#